data_639b31698fbceb7b79f5601c40eaf414
#
_entry.id   639b31698fbceb7b79f5601c40eaf414
#
_cell.length_a   1.000
_cell.length_b   1.000
_cell.length_c   1.000
_cell.angle_alpha   90.00
_cell.angle_beta   90.00
_cell.angle_gamma   90.00
#
_symmetry.space_group_name_H-M   'P 1'
#
loop_
_entity.id
_entity.type
_entity.pdbx_description
1 polymer ?
#
loop_
_entity_poly.entity_id
_entity_poly.type
_entity_poly.pdbx_seq_one_letter_code
_entity_poly.pdbx_strand_id
1 'polypeptide(L)'
;MLALACLHTMGKERCLLIGIGHYPSSTGWHEIGSVNDVKLLQKSMAAFSVQTLTDQEATHDGILVSINRLFSEIERGDTVLIHFSCHGQQVLTKGKDEKDGLDEALIPYDARSKRSGSYHGEKHLLDDELGVIINRFRKKLGEHGFLIVSLDACF
;
A
#
# COMPACT_ATOMS: atom_id res chain seq x y z
N MET A 1 49.06 4.43 1.58
CA MET A 1 47.87 3.85 2.17
C MET A 1 46.73 4.85 1.98
N LEU A 2 45.88 4.65 1.01
CA LEU A 2 44.67 5.45 0.85
C LEU A 2 43.58 4.85 1.78
N ALA A 3 43.20 5.60 2.82
CA ALA A 3 42.04 5.27 3.62
C ALA A 3 40.81 5.63 2.79
N LEU A 4 40.12 4.61 2.27
CA LEU A 4 38.81 4.76 1.63
C LEU A 4 37.80 5.04 2.77
N ALA A 5 37.50 6.31 3.01
CA ALA A 5 36.42 6.69 3.91
C ALA A 5 35.11 6.19 3.29
N CYS A 6 34.57 5.12 3.82
CA CYS A 6 33.22 4.65 3.49
C CYS A 6 32.24 5.69 4.06
N LEU A 7 31.85 6.65 3.24
CA LEU A 7 30.73 7.56 3.52
C LEU A 7 29.47 6.70 3.55
N HIS A 8 29.06 6.25 4.74
CA HIS A 8 27.72 5.73 4.94
C HIS A 8 26.77 6.91 4.70
N THR A 9 26.27 7.02 3.50
CA THR A 9 25.09 7.89 3.25
C THR A 9 23.95 7.32 4.07
N MET A 10 23.45 8.10 5.03
CA MET A 10 22.22 7.76 5.74
C MET A 10 21.15 7.49 4.70
N GLY A 11 20.46 6.33 4.83
CA GLY A 11 19.34 6.00 3.96
C GLY A 11 18.27 7.08 3.98
N LYS A 12 17.60 7.28 2.87
CA LYS A 12 16.50 8.25 2.77
C LYS A 12 15.24 7.70 3.41
N GLU A 13 14.45 8.57 3.97
CA GLU A 13 13.14 8.24 4.55
C GLU A 13 12.04 8.59 3.55
N ARG A 14 11.26 7.60 3.14
CA ARG A 14 10.21 7.73 2.12
C ARG A 14 8.89 7.17 2.63
N CYS A 15 7.79 7.82 2.26
CA CYS A 15 6.47 7.44 2.70
C CYS A 15 5.46 7.52 1.56
N LEU A 16 4.62 6.48 1.42
CA LEU A 16 3.43 6.47 0.58
C LEU A 16 2.22 6.27 1.48
N LEU A 17 1.35 7.27 1.53
CA LEU A 17 0.12 7.25 2.31
C LEU A 17 -1.06 7.13 1.35
N ILE A 18 -1.85 6.07 1.51
CA ILE A 18 -3.02 5.77 0.69
C ILE A 18 -4.26 5.85 1.58
N GLY A 19 -5.20 6.73 1.26
CA GLY A 19 -6.42 6.92 2.02
C GLY A 19 -7.65 7.01 1.13
N ILE A 20 -8.64 6.14 1.35
CA ILE A 20 -9.86 6.12 0.56
C ILE A 20 -11.05 6.28 1.50
N GLY A 21 -11.56 7.50 1.57
CA GLY A 21 -12.70 7.87 2.42
C GLY A 21 -14.02 7.94 1.66
N HIS A 22 -13.99 8.39 0.41
CA HIS A 22 -15.15 8.55 -0.44
C HIS A 22 -15.12 7.55 -1.59
N TYR A 23 -16.10 6.69 -1.65
CA TYR A 23 -16.24 5.71 -2.73
C TYR A 23 -17.39 6.10 -3.67
N PRO A 24 -17.29 5.81 -4.98
CA PRO A 24 -18.42 5.98 -5.89
C PRO A 24 -19.64 5.18 -5.41
N SER A 25 -20.82 5.77 -5.44
CA SER A 25 -22.06 5.09 -5.03
C SER A 25 -22.32 3.77 -5.77
N SER A 26 -21.82 3.66 -7.00
CA SER A 26 -21.88 2.43 -7.81
C SER A 26 -21.06 1.27 -7.27
N THR A 27 -20.12 1.51 -6.36
CA THR A 27 -19.28 0.47 -5.73
C THR A 27 -19.99 -0.25 -4.59
N GLY A 28 -20.96 0.41 -3.95
CA GLY A 28 -21.69 -0.10 -2.80
C GLY A 28 -20.98 0.02 -1.45
N TRP A 29 -19.84 0.72 -1.40
CA TRP A 29 -19.14 1.06 -0.16
C TRP A 29 -19.66 2.37 0.42
N HIS A 30 -19.69 2.47 1.76
CA HIS A 30 -20.02 3.70 2.47
C HIS A 30 -18.76 4.53 2.74
N GLU A 31 -18.95 5.81 3.05
CA GLU A 31 -17.86 6.72 3.39
C GLU A 31 -17.24 6.39 4.75
N ILE A 32 -15.92 6.61 4.88
CA ILE A 32 -15.13 6.48 6.11
C ILE A 32 -14.11 7.61 6.24
N GLY A 33 -13.47 7.74 7.40
CA GLY A 33 -12.59 8.85 7.74
C GLY A 33 -11.18 8.84 7.16
N SER A 34 -10.81 7.87 6.36
CA SER A 34 -9.44 7.53 5.93
C SER A 34 -8.60 8.69 5.36
N VAL A 35 -9.21 9.62 4.65
CA VAL A 35 -8.49 10.81 4.14
C VAL A 35 -7.99 11.71 5.27
N ASN A 36 -8.68 11.73 6.43
CA ASN A 36 -8.22 12.51 7.59
C ASN A 36 -7.00 11.86 8.23
N ASP A 37 -6.94 10.52 8.24
CA ASP A 37 -5.81 9.78 8.78
C ASP A 37 -4.54 10.03 7.95
N VAL A 38 -4.68 10.01 6.62
CA VAL A 38 -3.59 10.39 5.70
C VAL A 38 -3.10 11.81 5.96
N LYS A 39 -4.01 12.80 6.13
CA LYS A 39 -3.63 14.19 6.44
C LYS A 39 -2.90 14.32 7.78
N LEU A 40 -3.32 13.54 8.79
CA LEU A 40 -2.69 13.53 10.10
C LEU A 40 -1.29 12.92 10.03
N LEU A 41 -1.15 11.76 9.39
CA LEU A 41 0.14 11.09 9.18
C LEU A 41 1.10 11.94 8.36
N GLN A 42 0.64 12.58 7.29
CA GLN A 42 1.46 13.48 6.48
C GLN A 42 2.10 14.59 7.31
N LYS A 43 1.36 15.17 8.25
CA LYS A 43 1.90 16.20 9.17
C LYS A 43 2.94 15.62 10.12
N SER A 44 2.74 14.39 10.58
CA SER A 44 3.64 13.71 11.51
C SER A 44 4.92 13.20 10.85
N MET A 45 4.88 12.97 9.54
CA MET A 45 5.99 12.43 8.74
C MET A 45 6.81 13.53 8.03
N ALA A 46 6.96 14.71 8.65
CA ALA A 46 7.62 15.86 8.03
C ALA A 46 9.09 15.63 7.63
N ALA A 47 9.77 14.65 8.26
CA ALA A 47 11.13 14.24 7.91
C ALA A 47 11.20 13.34 6.66
N PHE A 48 10.08 12.71 6.30
CA PHE A 48 9.99 11.80 5.18
C PHE A 48 9.70 12.53 3.85
N SER A 49 10.20 11.98 2.75
CA SER A 49 9.67 12.31 1.43
C SER A 49 8.30 11.63 1.28
N VAL A 50 7.22 12.39 1.47
CA VAL A 50 5.85 11.88 1.52
C VAL A 50 5.16 12.02 0.18
N GLN A 51 4.62 10.91 -0.33
CA GLN A 51 3.64 10.86 -1.41
C GLN A 51 2.28 10.49 -0.82
N THR A 52 1.22 11.12 -1.27
CA THR A 52 -0.16 10.80 -0.88
C THR A 52 -0.97 10.38 -2.09
N LEU A 53 -1.89 9.44 -1.89
CA LEU A 53 -2.85 8.98 -2.88
C LEU A 53 -4.21 8.87 -2.21
N THR A 54 -5.18 9.68 -2.63
CA THR A 54 -6.47 9.74 -1.95
C THR A 54 -7.64 9.57 -2.89
N ASP A 55 -8.71 8.92 -2.39
CA ASP A 55 -9.99 8.76 -3.07
C ASP A 55 -9.84 8.35 -4.54
N GLN A 56 -10.31 9.14 -5.48
CA GLN A 56 -10.33 8.85 -6.92
C GLN A 56 -8.97 8.57 -7.55
N GLU A 57 -7.87 8.99 -6.92
CA GLU A 57 -6.52 8.66 -7.36
C GLU A 57 -6.11 7.26 -6.92
N ALA A 58 -6.69 6.77 -5.81
CA ALA A 58 -6.39 5.48 -5.20
C ALA A 58 -7.21 4.33 -5.81
N THR A 59 -7.34 4.30 -7.14
CA THR A 59 -7.81 3.12 -7.87
C THR A 59 -6.81 1.99 -7.75
N HIS A 60 -7.20 0.74 -8.03
CA HIS A 60 -6.28 -0.39 -8.03
C HIS A 60 -5.03 -0.10 -8.87
N ASP A 61 -5.21 0.35 -10.11
CA ASP A 61 -4.10 0.64 -11.02
C ASP A 61 -3.28 1.85 -10.53
N GLY A 62 -3.94 2.89 -9.96
CA GLY A 62 -3.29 4.07 -9.38
C GLY A 62 -2.39 3.71 -8.20
N ILE A 63 -2.85 2.80 -7.33
CA ILE A 63 -2.07 2.26 -6.21
C ILE A 63 -0.82 1.54 -6.73
N LEU A 64 -0.98 0.62 -7.69
CA LEU A 64 0.15 -0.12 -8.24
C LEU A 64 1.17 0.77 -8.96
N VAL A 65 0.71 1.79 -9.70
CA VAL A 65 1.58 2.79 -10.33
C VAL A 65 2.38 3.56 -9.28
N SER A 66 1.73 4.02 -8.19
CA SER A 66 2.38 4.77 -7.12
C SER A 66 3.39 3.93 -6.34
N ILE A 67 3.07 2.66 -6.06
CA ILE A 67 3.98 1.69 -5.45
C ILE A 67 5.19 1.44 -6.36
N ASN A 68 4.98 1.24 -7.66
CA ASN A 68 6.07 1.02 -8.61
C ASN A 68 6.96 2.27 -8.77
N ARG A 69 6.38 3.47 -8.71
CA ARG A 69 7.14 4.73 -8.68
C ARG A 69 8.03 4.79 -7.43
N LEU A 70 7.44 4.59 -6.24
CA LEU A 70 8.20 4.53 -4.99
C LEU A 70 9.31 3.48 -5.06
N PHE A 71 9.00 2.27 -5.58
CA PHE A 71 10.00 1.22 -5.78
C PHE A 71 11.15 1.65 -6.70
N SER A 72 10.89 2.44 -7.74
CA SER A 72 11.95 2.93 -8.62
C SER A 72 12.91 3.89 -7.92
N GLU A 73 12.42 4.67 -6.96
CA GLU A 73 13.14 5.74 -6.27
C GLU A 73 13.95 5.27 -5.05
N ILE A 74 13.63 4.11 -4.46
CA ILE A 74 14.32 3.59 -3.27
C ILE A 74 15.70 3.04 -3.60
N GLU A 75 16.60 3.11 -2.62
CA GLU A 75 17.95 2.56 -2.67
C GLU A 75 18.19 1.62 -1.46
N ARG A 76 19.31 0.89 -1.48
CA ARG A 76 19.72 0.05 -0.34
C ARG A 76 19.94 0.91 0.90
N GLY A 77 19.37 0.50 2.02
CA GLY A 77 19.49 1.21 3.30
C GLY A 77 18.44 2.28 3.53
N ASP A 78 17.55 2.54 2.57
CA ASP A 78 16.43 3.47 2.78
C ASP A 78 15.42 2.92 3.80
N THR A 79 14.69 3.83 4.44
CA THR A 79 13.51 3.52 5.26
C THR A 79 12.25 3.87 4.49
N VAL A 80 11.34 2.91 4.35
CA VAL A 80 10.09 3.06 3.60
C VAL A 80 8.90 2.76 4.49
N LEU A 81 7.92 3.66 4.50
CA LEU A 81 6.59 3.44 5.06
C LEU A 81 5.57 3.42 3.91
N ILE A 82 4.76 2.37 3.86
CA ILE A 82 3.55 2.32 3.03
C ILE A 82 2.37 2.15 3.98
N HIS A 83 1.45 3.11 3.96
CA HIS A 83 0.26 3.09 4.81
C HIS A 83 -1.00 3.05 3.96
N PHE A 84 -1.92 2.18 4.33
CA PHE A 84 -3.26 2.11 3.77
C PHE A 84 -4.28 2.42 4.87
N SER A 85 -5.21 3.34 4.60
CA SER A 85 -6.44 3.54 5.36
C SER A 85 -7.61 3.47 4.38
N CYS A 86 -8.37 2.38 4.42
CA CYS A 86 -9.46 2.09 3.48
C CYS A 86 -10.37 0.97 4.01
N HIS A 87 -11.43 0.64 3.29
CA HIS A 87 -12.16 -0.59 3.57
C HIS A 87 -11.30 -1.83 3.35
N GLY A 88 -11.57 -2.89 4.12
CA GLY A 88 -11.06 -4.23 3.90
C GLY A 88 -12.22 -5.22 3.75
N GLN A 89 -11.96 -6.37 3.16
CA GLN A 89 -12.94 -7.43 2.97
C GLN A 89 -12.26 -8.79 2.86
N GLN A 90 -12.84 -9.81 3.50
CA GLN A 90 -12.50 -11.19 3.17
C GLN A 90 -13.20 -11.60 1.87
N VAL A 91 -12.46 -12.28 1.00
CA VAL A 91 -12.96 -12.81 -0.28
C VAL A 91 -12.61 -14.29 -0.40
N LEU A 92 -13.40 -15.05 -1.14
CA LEU A 92 -13.08 -16.46 -1.39
C LEU A 92 -11.77 -16.56 -2.19
N THR A 93 -10.80 -17.29 -1.62
CA THR A 93 -9.54 -17.54 -2.30
C THR A 93 -9.73 -18.35 -3.57
N LYS A 94 -8.85 -18.13 -4.54
CA LYS A 94 -8.71 -18.98 -5.71
C LYS A 94 -7.58 -20.01 -5.54
N GLY A 95 -6.78 -19.87 -4.48
CA GLY A 95 -5.65 -20.71 -4.13
C GLY A 95 -6.03 -21.90 -3.25
N LYS A 96 -5.02 -22.63 -2.77
CA LYS A 96 -5.13 -23.71 -1.78
C LYS A 96 -4.23 -23.45 -0.57
N ASP A 97 -3.70 -22.27 -0.46
CA ASP A 97 -2.76 -21.80 0.55
C ASP A 97 -3.45 -21.36 1.84
N GLU A 98 -4.69 -20.86 1.73
CA GLU A 98 -5.49 -20.48 2.87
C GLU A 98 -6.25 -21.67 3.49
N LYS A 99 -6.14 -21.81 4.83
CA LYS A 99 -6.77 -22.92 5.58
C LYS A 99 -8.28 -22.79 5.69
N ASP A 100 -8.79 -21.58 5.71
CA ASP A 100 -10.21 -21.23 5.80
C ASP A 100 -10.83 -20.94 4.43
N GLY A 101 -10.01 -20.87 3.38
CA GLY A 101 -10.43 -20.60 2.01
C GLY A 101 -10.78 -19.15 1.74
N LEU A 102 -10.26 -18.21 2.57
CA LEU A 102 -10.48 -16.78 2.44
C LEU A 102 -9.15 -16.04 2.27
N ASP A 103 -9.12 -15.05 1.38
CA ASP A 103 -8.06 -14.07 1.22
C ASP A 103 -8.53 -12.73 1.84
N GLU A 104 -7.64 -11.97 2.44
CA GLU A 104 -7.87 -10.60 2.83
C GLU A 104 -7.61 -9.65 1.65
N ALA A 105 -8.50 -8.68 1.49
CA ALA A 105 -8.41 -7.70 0.42
C ALA A 105 -8.54 -6.28 0.94
N LEU A 106 -7.61 -5.42 0.58
CA LEU A 106 -7.78 -3.97 0.66
C LEU A 106 -8.68 -3.52 -0.50
N ILE A 107 -9.47 -2.48 -0.27
CA ILE A 107 -10.49 -2.04 -1.21
C ILE A 107 -10.09 -0.72 -1.88
N PRO A 108 -9.57 -0.75 -3.11
CA PRO A 108 -9.33 0.45 -3.92
C PRO A 108 -10.62 1.20 -4.26
N TYR A 109 -10.46 2.46 -4.67
CA TYR A 109 -11.56 3.37 -4.99
C TYR A 109 -12.54 2.83 -6.05
N ASP A 110 -12.05 2.05 -7.01
CA ASP A 110 -12.83 1.47 -8.12
C ASP A 110 -13.28 0.02 -7.88
N ALA A 111 -13.00 -0.54 -6.71
CA ALA A 111 -13.43 -1.88 -6.34
C ALA A 111 -14.88 -1.90 -5.85
N ARG A 112 -15.66 -2.90 -6.25
CA ARG A 112 -17.07 -3.04 -5.85
C ARG A 112 -17.20 -3.97 -4.65
N SER A 113 -18.15 -3.69 -3.76
CA SER A 113 -18.43 -4.51 -2.57
C SER A 113 -19.08 -5.86 -2.92
N LYS A 114 -19.68 -5.98 -4.09
CA LYS A 114 -20.35 -7.21 -4.54
C LYS A 114 -19.84 -7.63 -5.90
N ARG A 115 -19.57 -8.92 -6.04
CA ARG A 115 -19.36 -9.54 -7.34
C ARG A 115 -20.69 -9.61 -8.09
N SER A 116 -20.80 -9.00 -9.24
CA SER A 116 -22.03 -8.98 -10.03
C SER A 116 -21.75 -8.71 -11.51
N GLY A 117 -22.50 -9.34 -12.40
CA GLY A 117 -22.28 -9.23 -13.83
C GLY A 117 -20.89 -9.73 -14.23
N SER A 118 -20.11 -8.88 -14.90
CA SER A 118 -18.73 -9.18 -15.31
C SER A 118 -17.68 -8.88 -14.23
N TYR A 119 -18.05 -8.30 -13.06
CA TYR A 119 -17.12 -8.00 -11.98
C TYR A 119 -16.92 -9.19 -11.04
N HIS A 120 -15.68 -9.66 -10.93
CA HIS A 120 -15.31 -10.84 -10.14
C HIS A 120 -14.30 -10.54 -9.02
N GLY A 121 -14.09 -9.26 -8.67
CA GLY A 121 -13.14 -8.82 -7.64
C GLY A 121 -11.76 -8.46 -8.20
N GLU A 122 -11.64 -8.25 -9.50
CA GLU A 122 -10.38 -7.96 -10.19
C GLU A 122 -9.75 -6.60 -9.81
N LYS A 123 -10.48 -5.77 -9.07
CA LYS A 123 -9.98 -4.50 -8.54
C LYS A 123 -9.71 -4.53 -7.03
N HIS A 124 -9.86 -5.69 -6.38
CA HIS A 124 -9.41 -5.87 -5.00
C HIS A 124 -7.88 -6.04 -4.98
N LEU A 125 -7.21 -5.40 -4.02
CA LEU A 125 -5.78 -5.61 -3.77
C LEU A 125 -5.66 -6.72 -2.71
N LEU A 126 -5.34 -7.93 -3.16
CA LEU A 126 -5.24 -9.10 -2.30
C LEU A 126 -3.94 -9.07 -1.47
N ASP A 127 -3.96 -9.69 -0.31
CA ASP A 127 -2.80 -9.88 0.56
C ASP A 127 -1.65 -10.61 -0.14
N ASP A 128 -1.92 -11.60 -0.98
CA ASP A 128 -0.94 -12.27 -1.83
C ASP A 128 -0.21 -11.30 -2.77
N GLU A 129 -0.93 -10.40 -3.42
CA GLU A 129 -0.35 -9.38 -4.28
C GLU A 129 0.51 -8.40 -3.46
N LEU A 130 0.02 -8.00 -2.31
CA LEU A 130 0.75 -7.16 -1.35
C LEU A 130 2.02 -7.88 -0.85
N GLY A 131 1.93 -9.18 -0.58
CA GLY A 131 3.06 -10.04 -0.19
C GLY A 131 4.17 -10.06 -1.25
N VAL A 132 3.83 -10.17 -2.52
CA VAL A 132 4.80 -10.06 -3.64
C VAL A 132 5.47 -8.69 -3.65
N ILE A 133 4.72 -7.61 -3.48
CA ILE A 133 5.22 -6.23 -3.40
C ILE A 133 6.20 -6.09 -2.23
N ILE A 134 5.82 -6.51 -1.03
CA ILE A 134 6.64 -6.47 0.19
C ILE A 134 7.98 -7.19 -0.04
N ASN A 135 7.95 -8.38 -0.62
CA ASN A 135 9.16 -9.16 -0.88
C ASN A 135 10.11 -8.46 -1.87
N ARG A 136 9.57 -7.79 -2.90
CA ARG A 136 10.37 -6.99 -3.84
C ARG A 136 11.07 -5.83 -3.15
N PHE A 137 10.34 -5.08 -2.30
CA PHE A 137 10.90 -3.96 -1.54
C PHE A 137 12.00 -4.41 -0.58
N ARG A 138 11.76 -5.46 0.22
CA ARG A 138 12.74 -6.02 1.14
C ARG A 138 14.04 -6.43 0.46
N LYS A 139 13.95 -7.08 -0.70
CA LYS A 139 15.13 -7.45 -1.50
C LYS A 139 15.93 -6.23 -1.96
N LYS A 140 15.25 -5.17 -2.40
CA LYS A 140 15.92 -3.95 -2.88
C LYS A 140 16.54 -3.15 -1.74
N LEU A 141 15.83 -3.01 -0.62
CA LEU A 141 16.31 -2.28 0.57
C LEU A 141 17.51 -2.96 1.24
N GLY A 142 17.59 -4.28 1.22
CA GLY A 142 18.69 -5.05 1.79
C GLY A 142 18.70 -5.06 3.31
N GLU A 143 19.80 -5.51 3.91
CA GLU A 143 19.91 -5.79 5.35
C GLU A 143 19.83 -4.54 6.25
N HIS A 144 20.19 -3.38 5.73
CA HIS A 144 20.23 -2.12 6.47
C HIS A 144 19.04 -1.19 6.14
N GLY A 145 18.15 -1.61 5.24
CA GLY A 145 16.94 -0.87 4.92
C GLY A 145 15.74 -1.38 5.72
N PHE A 146 14.74 -0.51 5.90
CA PHE A 146 13.52 -0.82 6.62
C PHE A 146 12.30 -0.65 5.73
N LEU A 147 11.38 -1.61 5.80
CA LEU A 147 10.05 -1.51 5.21
C LEU A 147 9.02 -1.67 6.31
N ILE A 148 8.16 -0.67 6.44
CA ILE A 148 6.99 -0.69 7.32
C ILE A 148 5.76 -0.66 6.42
N VAL A 149 4.88 -1.64 6.57
CA VAL A 149 3.55 -1.65 5.93
C VAL A 149 2.52 -1.56 7.05
N SER A 150 1.72 -0.51 7.02
CA SER A 150 0.68 -0.23 8.02
C SER A 150 -0.68 -0.31 7.35
N LEU A 151 -1.57 -1.13 7.91
CA LEU A 151 -2.92 -1.34 7.39
C LEU A 151 -3.93 -0.89 8.44
N ASP A 152 -4.75 0.09 8.10
CA ASP A 152 -5.92 0.53 8.83
C ASP A 152 -7.16 0.16 8.01
N ALA A 153 -7.55 -1.10 8.14
CA ALA A 153 -8.65 -1.73 7.44
C ALA A 153 -9.26 -2.85 8.29
N CYS A 154 -10.54 -3.15 8.09
CA CYS A 154 -11.24 -4.26 8.75
C CYS A 154 -11.43 -5.42 7.76
N PHE A 155 -11.11 -6.65 8.17
CA PHE A 155 -11.26 -7.87 7.39
C PHE A 155 -12.27 -8.83 7.98
#